data_c4b8033dfd5e9d3eb311ebccbf9e95fd
#
_entry.id   c4b8033dfd5e9d3eb311ebccbf9e95fd
#
_cell.length_a   1.000
_cell.length_b   1.000
_cell.length_c   1.000
_cell.angle_alpha   90.00
_cell.angle_beta   90.00
_cell.angle_gamma   90.00
#
_symmetry.space_group_name_H-M   'P 1'
#
loop_
_entity.id
_entity.type
_entity.pdbx_description
1 polymer ?
#
loop_
_entity_poly.entity_id
_entity_poly.type
_entity_poly.pdbx_seq_one_letter_code
_entity_poly.pdbx_strand_id
1 'polypeptide(L)'
;MCFGLIAGRNTTVSGAVLAGANDDWPGCPGHTHFKPHIVHTPDEYFLAVKGHHIPQAAETYAYTYTACAYETGTRPISWADGMNENQVSVGMMGVYEFRNCQTEKDI
;
A
#
# COMPACT_ATOMS: atom_id res chain seq x y z
N MET A 1 -15.35 -4.64 -5.73
CA MET A 1 -15.19 -3.21 -6.12
C MET A 1 -14.49 -2.49 -4.97
N CYS A 2 -13.34 -1.89 -5.24
CA CYS A 2 -12.63 -1.13 -4.22
C CYS A 2 -13.21 0.28 -4.10
N PHE A 3 -13.19 0.84 -2.90
CA PHE A 3 -13.54 2.23 -2.67
C PHE A 3 -12.72 2.83 -1.52
N GLY A 4 -12.56 4.13 -1.54
CA GLY A 4 -11.93 4.88 -0.46
C GLY A 4 -12.78 6.08 -0.07
N LEU A 5 -12.63 6.51 1.17
CA LEU A 5 -13.25 7.72 1.68
C LEU A 5 -12.26 8.51 2.52
N ILE A 6 -12.40 9.81 2.51
CA ILE A 6 -11.65 10.72 3.37
C ILE A 6 -12.63 11.72 3.98
N ALA A 7 -12.57 11.89 5.31
CA ALA A 7 -13.26 12.96 6.01
C ALA A 7 -12.21 13.96 6.54
N GLY A 8 -12.30 15.20 6.05
CA GLY A 8 -11.38 16.25 6.44
C GLY A 8 -11.66 16.78 7.86
N ARG A 9 -10.69 17.51 8.43
CA ARG A 9 -10.77 18.02 9.81
C ARG A 9 -12.01 18.84 10.15
N ASN A 10 -12.61 19.49 9.16
CA ASN A 10 -13.80 20.33 9.37
C ASN A 10 -15.10 19.51 9.36
N THR A 11 -15.03 18.21 9.09
CA THR A 11 -16.18 17.31 9.03
C THR A 11 -16.19 16.27 10.13
N THR A 12 -15.18 16.29 11.00
CA THR A 12 -15.05 15.37 12.14
C THR A 12 -15.18 16.11 13.46
N VAL A 13 -15.79 15.48 14.45
CA VAL A 13 -15.98 16.08 15.78
C VAL A 13 -14.66 16.38 16.49
N SER A 14 -13.67 15.53 16.29
CA SER A 14 -12.34 15.68 16.93
C SER A 14 -11.38 16.57 16.16
N GLY A 15 -11.72 17.00 14.93
CA GLY A 15 -10.80 17.68 14.03
C GLY A 15 -9.75 16.75 13.42
N ALA A 16 -9.83 15.45 13.64
CA ALA A 16 -8.95 14.48 13.01
C ALA A 16 -9.35 14.28 11.53
N VAL A 17 -8.37 14.04 10.67
CA VAL A 17 -8.63 13.53 9.32
C VAL A 17 -8.82 12.02 9.43
N LEU A 18 -9.92 11.52 8.89
CA LEU A 18 -10.20 10.09 8.84
C LEU A 18 -10.11 9.62 7.39
N ALA A 19 -9.42 8.52 7.18
CA ALA A 19 -9.34 7.85 5.89
C ALA A 19 -9.75 6.38 6.06
N GLY A 20 -10.42 5.83 5.07
CA GLY A 20 -10.78 4.43 5.02
C GLY A 20 -10.71 3.94 3.60
N ALA A 21 -10.31 2.70 3.43
CA ALA A 21 -10.30 2.03 2.14
C ALA A 21 -10.90 0.63 2.27
N ASN A 22 -11.41 0.13 1.17
CA ASN A 22 -11.89 -1.23 1.03
C ASN A 22 -11.26 -1.83 -0.22
N ASP A 23 -10.61 -2.97 -0.04
CA ASP A 23 -10.09 -3.79 -1.12
C ASP A 23 -11.00 -5.03 -1.27
N ASP A 24 -11.82 -5.01 -2.30
CA ASP A 24 -12.75 -6.11 -2.59
C ASP A 24 -12.12 -7.03 -3.65
N TRP A 25 -11.31 -7.95 -3.17
CA TRP A 25 -10.66 -8.96 -4.01
C TRP A 25 -11.03 -10.37 -3.52
N PRO A 26 -11.82 -11.13 -4.29
CA PRO A 26 -12.24 -12.47 -3.90
C PRO A 26 -11.06 -13.41 -3.61
N GLY A 27 -11.12 -14.10 -2.47
CA GLY A 27 -10.11 -15.08 -2.11
C GLY A 27 -8.78 -14.51 -1.59
N CYS A 28 -8.74 -13.22 -1.30
CA CYS A 28 -7.56 -12.55 -0.74
C CYS A 28 -7.89 -11.94 0.63
N PRO A 29 -7.85 -12.73 1.72
CA PRO A 29 -8.03 -12.17 3.05
C PRO A 29 -6.88 -11.21 3.37
N GLY A 30 -7.25 -10.00 3.82
CA GLY A 30 -6.28 -9.01 4.24
C GLY A 30 -5.76 -9.29 5.65
N HIS A 31 -4.48 -9.06 5.85
CA HIS A 31 -3.84 -9.08 7.16
C HIS A 31 -3.17 -7.73 7.43
N THR A 32 -3.25 -7.28 8.67
CA THR A 32 -2.54 -6.10 9.12
C THR A 32 -1.16 -6.48 9.61
N HIS A 33 -0.16 -5.80 9.10
CA HIS A 33 1.24 -5.97 9.43
C HIS A 33 1.80 -4.69 10.07
N PHE A 34 2.88 -4.85 10.79
CA PHE A 34 3.65 -3.74 11.34
C PHE A 34 5.11 -3.85 10.93
N LYS A 35 5.69 -2.73 10.54
CA LYS A 35 7.14 -2.59 10.33
C LYS A 35 7.67 -1.52 11.27
N PRO A 36 8.74 -1.81 12.02
CA PRO A 36 9.37 -0.80 12.87
C PRO A 36 10.08 0.26 12.04
N HIS A 37 10.46 1.32 12.68
CA HIS A 37 11.39 2.31 12.16
C HIS A 37 12.76 1.62 11.88
N ILE A 38 13.31 1.83 10.69
CA ILE A 38 14.55 1.18 10.25
C ILE A 38 15.48 2.21 9.63
N VAL A 39 16.74 2.20 10.05
CA VAL A 39 17.84 2.84 9.34
C VAL A 39 18.47 1.78 8.42
N HIS A 40 18.48 2.06 7.14
CA HIS A 40 18.92 1.11 6.11
C HIS A 40 20.40 1.26 5.80
N THR A 41 21.00 0.17 5.37
CA THR A 41 22.38 0.20 4.88
C THR A 41 22.45 0.85 3.49
N PRO A 42 23.58 1.47 3.13
CA PRO A 42 23.79 1.91 1.75
C PRO A 42 23.57 0.75 0.76
N ASP A 43 22.99 1.06 -0.40
CA ASP A 43 22.72 0.10 -1.48
C ASP A 43 21.63 -0.95 -1.18
N GLU A 44 20.95 -0.85 -0.05
CA GLU A 44 19.78 -1.67 0.22
C GLU A 44 18.65 -1.33 -0.76
N TYR A 45 17.88 -2.33 -1.13
CA TYR A 45 16.74 -2.15 -2.04
C TYR A 45 15.52 -2.97 -1.56
N PHE A 46 14.36 -2.50 -1.90
CA PHE A 46 13.11 -3.23 -1.77
C PHE A 46 12.84 -4.03 -3.04
N LEU A 47 12.58 -5.33 -2.87
CA LEU A 47 12.20 -6.19 -3.98
C LEU A 47 10.69 -6.08 -4.23
N ALA A 48 10.33 -5.39 -5.29
CA ALA A 48 8.95 -5.23 -5.71
C ALA A 48 8.46 -6.41 -6.58
N VAL A 49 7.18 -6.36 -6.95
CA VAL A 49 6.55 -7.34 -7.83
C VAL A 49 7.34 -7.49 -9.13
N LYS A 50 7.39 -8.71 -9.66
CA LYS A 50 8.15 -9.06 -10.88
C LYS A 50 9.67 -8.84 -10.78
N GLY A 51 10.20 -8.76 -9.58
CA GLY A 51 11.65 -8.67 -9.36
C GLY A 51 12.24 -7.27 -9.58
N HIS A 52 11.40 -6.23 -9.63
CA HIS A 52 11.91 -4.86 -9.69
C HIS A 52 12.59 -4.48 -8.38
N HIS A 53 13.79 -3.92 -8.48
CA HIS A 53 14.54 -3.39 -7.36
C HIS A 53 14.23 -1.89 -7.22
N ILE A 54 13.66 -1.52 -6.08
CA ILE A 54 13.41 -0.12 -5.75
C ILE A 54 14.46 0.30 -4.72
N PRO A 55 15.28 1.31 -4.99
CA PRO A 55 16.26 1.80 -4.01
C PRO A 55 15.56 2.14 -2.69
N GLN A 56 16.13 1.65 -1.60
CA GLN A 56 15.59 1.92 -0.27
C GLN A 56 15.99 3.33 0.18
N ALA A 57 15.08 4.02 0.87
CA ALA A 57 15.45 5.26 1.55
C ALA A 57 16.46 4.96 2.65
N ALA A 58 17.31 5.93 2.99
CA ALA A 58 18.29 5.75 4.08
C ALA A 58 17.61 5.45 5.43
N GLU A 59 16.37 5.89 5.59
CA GLU A 59 15.59 5.72 6.80
C GLU A 59 14.11 5.56 6.42
N THR A 60 13.42 4.60 7.04
CA THR A 60 11.98 4.40 6.90
C THR A 60 11.31 4.48 8.25
N TYR A 61 10.26 5.27 8.34
CA TYR A 61 9.45 5.40 9.55
C TYR A 61 8.73 4.08 9.88
N ALA A 62 8.38 3.91 11.14
CA ALA A 62 7.50 2.82 11.52
C ALA A 62 6.13 2.99 10.84
N TYR A 63 5.56 1.88 10.35
CA TYR A 63 4.27 1.91 9.68
C TYR A 63 3.47 0.62 9.90
N THR A 64 2.16 0.77 9.80
CA THR A 64 1.24 -0.35 9.67
C THR A 64 0.71 -0.40 8.24
N TYR A 65 0.45 -1.59 7.75
CA TYR A 65 -0.16 -1.77 6.43
C TYR A 65 -1.03 -3.02 6.41
N THR A 66 -2.00 -3.03 5.51
CA THR A 66 -2.83 -4.19 5.23
C THR A 66 -2.44 -4.75 3.87
N ALA A 67 -2.15 -6.03 3.82
CA ALA A 67 -1.77 -6.74 2.61
C ALA A 67 -2.53 -8.04 2.46
N CYS A 68 -2.57 -8.55 1.25
CA CYS A 68 -3.16 -9.84 0.95
C CYS A 68 -2.38 -10.98 1.61
N ALA A 69 -3.10 -11.97 2.17
CA ALA A 69 -2.54 -13.11 2.91
C ALA A 69 -1.69 -14.09 2.08
N TYR A 70 -1.59 -13.91 0.78
CA TYR A 70 -0.76 -14.79 -0.06
C TYR A 70 0.75 -14.57 0.09
N GLU A 71 1.16 -13.78 1.06
CA GLU A 71 2.56 -13.64 1.40
C GLU A 71 3.09 -14.84 2.17
N THR A 72 3.34 -15.91 1.49
CA THR A 72 4.26 -16.93 1.99
C THR A 72 5.68 -16.50 1.64
N GLY A 73 6.26 -15.66 2.48
CA GLY A 73 7.71 -15.44 2.62
C GLY A 73 8.56 -15.06 1.40
N THR A 74 8.08 -15.18 0.19
CA THR A 74 8.87 -15.01 -1.03
C THR A 74 8.20 -14.17 -2.13
N ARG A 75 6.98 -13.70 -1.90
CA ARG A 75 6.30 -12.84 -2.85
C ARG A 75 6.22 -11.42 -2.33
N PRO A 76 6.68 -10.44 -3.13
CA PRO A 76 6.54 -9.04 -2.77
C PRO A 76 5.06 -8.69 -2.59
N ILE A 77 4.77 -7.86 -1.60
CA ILE A 77 3.45 -7.27 -1.35
C ILE A 77 2.99 -6.59 -2.63
N SER A 78 1.87 -7.03 -3.18
CA SER A 78 1.34 -6.41 -4.39
C SER A 78 0.29 -5.33 -4.11
N TRP A 79 -0.26 -5.30 -2.88
CA TRP A 79 -1.37 -4.40 -2.51
C TRP A 79 -1.21 -4.03 -1.04
N ALA A 80 -1.14 -2.76 -0.74
CA ALA A 80 -1.07 -2.31 0.63
C ALA A 80 -1.68 -0.92 0.81
N ASP A 81 -2.59 -0.84 1.77
CA ASP A 81 -2.99 0.40 2.39
C ASP A 81 -2.24 0.53 3.70
N GLY A 82 -1.79 1.71 4.05
CA GLY A 82 -1.02 1.85 5.26
C GLY A 82 -0.91 3.27 5.77
N MET A 83 -0.39 3.37 6.98
CA MET A 83 -0.10 4.64 7.62
C MET A 83 1.20 4.54 8.42
N ASN A 84 2.04 5.56 8.32
CA ASN A 84 3.26 5.66 9.08
C ASN A 84 3.08 6.44 10.40
N GLU A 85 4.11 6.40 11.27
CA GLU A 85 4.12 7.09 12.56
C GLU A 85 3.98 8.62 12.46
N ASN A 86 4.27 9.21 11.31
CA ASN A 86 4.04 10.62 11.01
C ASN A 86 2.63 10.91 10.47
N GLN A 87 1.72 9.94 10.57
CA GLN A 87 0.33 10.05 10.13
C GLN A 87 0.16 10.28 8.61
N VAL A 88 1.16 9.92 7.82
CA VAL A 88 1.01 9.86 6.37
C VAL A 88 0.35 8.54 6.01
N SER A 89 -0.80 8.61 5.35
CA SER A 89 -1.57 7.46 4.91
C SER A 89 -1.55 7.33 3.39
N VAL A 90 -1.44 6.10 2.94
CA VAL A 90 -1.54 5.74 1.51
C VAL A 90 -2.61 4.66 1.39
N GLY A 91 -3.53 4.87 0.47
CA GLY A 91 -4.55 3.89 0.10
C GLY A 91 -4.43 3.58 -1.38
N MET A 92 -4.54 2.32 -1.74
CA MET A 92 -4.51 1.87 -3.12
C MET A 92 -5.88 1.31 -3.52
N MET A 93 -6.34 1.70 -4.70
CA MET A 93 -7.58 1.19 -5.27
C MET A 93 -7.32 0.69 -6.69
N GLY A 94 -7.71 -0.56 -6.95
CA GLY A 94 -7.69 -1.11 -8.30
C GLY A 94 -8.81 -0.49 -9.14
N VAL A 95 -8.47 0.15 -10.24
CA VAL A 95 -9.42 0.65 -11.22
C VAL A 95 -9.37 -0.26 -12.43
N TYR A 96 -10.50 -0.89 -12.77
CA TYR A 96 -10.63 -1.61 -14.01
C TYR A 96 -10.99 -0.63 -15.13
N GLU A 97 -10.08 -0.41 -16.02
CA GLU A 97 -10.37 0.32 -17.23
C GLU A 97 -11.04 -0.62 -18.25
N PHE A 98 -12.27 -0.33 -18.65
CA PHE A 98 -12.99 -1.07 -19.68
C PHE A 98 -12.52 -0.77 -21.11
N ARG A 99 -11.47 -0.01 -21.26
CA ARG A 99 -10.81 0.10 -22.55
C ARG A 99 -10.05 -1.19 -22.81
N ASN A 100 -10.31 -1.78 -23.98
CA ASN A 100 -9.37 -2.74 -24.52
C ASN A 100 -7.98 -2.08 -24.52
N CYS A 101 -7.20 -2.32 -23.48
CA CYS A 101 -5.77 -2.12 -23.55
C CYS A 101 -5.30 -3.06 -24.68
N GLN A 102 -5.50 -2.62 -25.90
CA GLN A 102 -4.80 -3.21 -26.99
C GLN A 102 -3.34 -2.89 -26.76
N THR A 103 -2.67 -3.97 -26.50
CA THR A 103 -1.29 -4.14 -26.87
C THR A 103 -0.25 -3.95 -25.79
N GLU A 104 0.37 -5.04 -25.47
CA GLU A 104 1.77 -5.22 -25.08
C GLU A 104 2.79 -4.44 -25.95
N LYS A 105 2.34 -3.49 -26.76
CA LYS A 105 3.19 -2.72 -27.67
C LYS A 105 3.47 -1.30 -27.23
N ASP A 106 2.83 -0.83 -26.15
CA ASP A 106 2.95 0.56 -25.69
C ASP A 106 3.65 0.68 -24.32
N ILE A 107 4.44 -0.33 -23.93
CA ILE A 107 5.31 -0.27 -22.74
C ILE A 107 6.76 -0.44 -23.19
#